data_95ed592b08b4dd5b9d9ec87f62f93618
#
_entry.id   95ed592b08b4dd5b9d9ec87f62f93618
#
_cell.length_a   1.000
_cell.length_b   1.000
_cell.length_c   1.000
_cell.angle_alpha   90.00
_cell.angle_beta   90.00
_cell.angle_gamma   90.00
#
_symmetry.space_group_name_H-M   'P 1'
#
loop_
_entity.id
_entity.type
_entity.pdbx_description
1 polymer ?
#
loop_
_entity_poly.entity_id
_entity_poly.type
_entity_poly.pdbx_seq_one_letter_code
_entity_poly.pdbx_strand_id
1 'polypeptide(L)'
;MRICVISDIHSNVFALNAALAEIDELKPDKIICLGDIVGNGAFPEETVEVFRKRKDIISVKGNHDAIVLLDLTAWSDADPRVNTFRWQSKVLSTASKEYLSGLKKGYRFSACGKEGVCCHYPIGRGGRFFPHEYLPTDERVKYMFARERGDVFLFGHEHTGSFHELGGKYYLNFGSTGNLVEENRARYGVVDITDDKISYHLKKAYYDDGYFRRCTEKIIKVLNSPERQ
;
A
#
# COMPACT_ATOMS: atom_id res chain seq x y z
N MET A 1 -16.96 14.91 1.76
CA MET A 1 -16.44 13.78 1.00
C MET A 1 -15.82 12.78 1.95
N ARG A 2 -16.23 11.51 1.87
CA ARG A 2 -15.61 10.39 2.63
C ARG A 2 -14.68 9.61 1.74
N ILE A 3 -13.45 9.40 2.18
CA ILE A 3 -12.42 8.63 1.48
C ILE A 3 -11.99 7.48 2.38
N CYS A 4 -12.04 6.24 1.88
CA CYS A 4 -11.43 5.10 2.53
C CYS A 4 -10.07 4.81 1.90
N VAL A 5 -9.08 4.50 2.74
CA VAL A 5 -7.67 4.35 2.35
C VAL A 5 -7.15 3.00 2.77
N ILE A 6 -6.61 2.24 1.83
CA ILE A 6 -5.88 1.00 2.05
C ILE A 6 -4.46 1.14 1.48
N SER A 7 -3.51 0.41 2.02
CA SER A 7 -2.10 0.47 1.59
C SER A 7 -1.36 -0.80 1.97
N ASP A 8 -0.26 -1.07 1.27
CA ASP A 8 0.68 -2.11 1.67
C ASP A 8 -0.03 -3.45 1.90
N ILE A 9 -0.72 -3.91 0.85
CA ILE A 9 -1.55 -5.14 0.88
C ILE A 9 -0.65 -6.38 0.90
N HIS A 10 0.49 -6.31 0.22
CA HIS A 10 1.52 -7.34 0.22
C HIS A 10 1.00 -8.75 -0.06
N SER A 11 0.23 -8.89 -1.15
CA SER A 11 -0.30 -10.21 -1.59
C SER A 11 -1.16 -10.91 -0.53
N ASN A 12 -1.79 -10.17 0.37
CA ASN A 12 -2.70 -10.67 1.40
C ASN A 12 -4.15 -10.42 1.02
N VAL A 13 -4.69 -11.27 0.15
CA VAL A 13 -6.07 -11.16 -0.33
C VAL A 13 -7.11 -11.29 0.78
N PHE A 14 -6.79 -12.00 1.87
CA PHE A 14 -7.71 -12.18 3.01
C PHE A 14 -7.89 -10.88 3.80
N ALA A 15 -6.78 -10.21 4.13
CA ALA A 15 -6.81 -8.90 4.77
C ALA A 15 -7.51 -7.86 3.88
N LEU A 16 -7.18 -7.86 2.57
CA LEU A 16 -7.82 -6.97 1.59
C LEU A 16 -9.33 -7.15 1.57
N ASN A 17 -9.82 -8.38 1.46
CA ASN A 17 -11.25 -8.66 1.40
C ASN A 17 -11.97 -8.27 2.69
N ALA A 18 -11.36 -8.50 3.86
CA ALA A 18 -11.93 -8.08 5.14
C ALA A 18 -12.04 -6.56 5.25
N ALA A 19 -10.98 -5.83 4.88
CA ALA A 19 -11.02 -4.38 4.86
C ALA A 19 -12.06 -3.84 3.88
N LEU A 20 -12.14 -4.41 2.66
CA LEU A 20 -13.11 -3.97 1.66
C LEU A 20 -14.55 -4.24 2.08
N ALA A 21 -14.83 -5.35 2.77
CA ALA A 21 -16.17 -5.64 3.28
C ALA A 21 -16.67 -4.55 4.25
N GLU A 22 -15.84 -4.12 5.20
CA GLU A 22 -16.18 -3.01 6.10
C GLU A 22 -16.25 -1.66 5.38
N ILE A 23 -15.35 -1.41 4.41
CA ILE A 23 -15.34 -0.20 3.61
C ILE A 23 -16.61 -0.07 2.77
N ASP A 24 -17.09 -1.16 2.17
CA ASP A 24 -18.31 -1.15 1.35
C ASP A 24 -19.56 -0.76 2.17
N GLU A 25 -19.63 -1.18 3.45
CA GLU A 25 -20.70 -0.77 4.38
C GLU A 25 -20.67 0.74 4.70
N LEU A 26 -19.47 1.34 4.68
CA LEU A 26 -19.31 2.79 4.90
C LEU A 26 -19.75 3.64 3.71
N LYS A 27 -19.95 3.05 2.53
CA LYS A 27 -20.34 3.71 1.28
C LYS A 27 -19.52 4.97 0.99
N PRO A 28 -18.19 4.89 0.92
CA PRO A 28 -17.34 6.04 0.71
C PRO A 28 -17.52 6.65 -0.69
N ASP A 29 -17.23 7.94 -0.82
CA ASP A 29 -17.18 8.62 -2.13
C ASP A 29 -15.98 8.14 -2.96
N LYS A 30 -14.89 7.72 -2.31
CA LYS A 30 -13.68 7.16 -2.95
C LYS A 30 -13.03 6.09 -2.10
N ILE A 31 -12.50 5.07 -2.78
CA ILE A 31 -11.57 4.08 -2.18
C ILE A 31 -10.22 4.29 -2.85
N ILE A 32 -9.18 4.53 -2.05
CA ILE A 32 -7.82 4.79 -2.55
C ILE A 32 -6.87 3.74 -1.98
N CYS A 33 -6.17 3.04 -2.88
CA CYS A 33 -5.05 2.18 -2.53
C CYS A 33 -3.73 2.91 -2.77
N LEU A 34 -2.91 3.03 -1.74
CA LEU A 34 -1.64 3.75 -1.80
C LEU A 34 -0.45 2.89 -2.28
N GLY A 35 -0.71 1.74 -2.91
CA GLY A 35 0.31 0.89 -3.51
C GLY A 35 0.78 -0.27 -2.65
N ASP A 36 1.83 -0.94 -3.12
CA ASP A 36 2.33 -2.20 -2.61
C ASP A 36 1.21 -3.25 -2.52
N ILE A 37 0.53 -3.43 -3.66
CA ILE A 37 -0.51 -4.46 -3.84
C ILE A 37 0.11 -5.84 -3.72
N VAL A 38 1.30 -6.03 -4.31
CA VAL A 38 2.07 -7.28 -4.26
C VAL A 38 3.29 -7.18 -3.35
N GLY A 39 4.09 -8.22 -3.27
CA GLY A 39 5.25 -8.33 -2.38
C GLY A 39 4.93 -9.14 -1.12
N ASN A 40 5.93 -9.61 -0.43
CA ASN A 40 5.94 -10.32 0.85
C ASN A 40 5.06 -11.60 0.94
N GLY A 41 3.79 -11.54 0.58
CA GLY A 41 2.81 -12.62 0.82
C GLY A 41 2.65 -13.63 -0.31
N ALA A 42 1.81 -14.63 -0.06
CA ALA A 42 1.68 -15.84 -0.87
C ALA A 42 0.62 -15.78 -1.99
N PHE A 43 -0.20 -14.72 -2.08
CA PHE A 43 -1.36 -14.67 -2.98
C PHE A 43 -1.33 -13.45 -3.92
N PRO A 44 -0.25 -13.27 -4.73
CA PRO A 44 -0.11 -12.06 -5.56
C PRO A 44 -1.16 -12.00 -6.67
N GLU A 45 -1.46 -13.11 -7.37
CA GLU A 45 -2.43 -13.11 -8.46
C GLU A 45 -3.84 -12.84 -7.96
N GLU A 46 -4.26 -13.53 -6.89
CA GLU A 46 -5.59 -13.37 -6.29
C GLU A 46 -5.78 -11.93 -5.77
N THR A 47 -4.73 -11.35 -5.22
CA THR A 47 -4.78 -9.97 -4.72
C THR A 47 -4.95 -8.98 -5.88
N VAL A 48 -4.14 -9.09 -6.94
CA VAL A 48 -4.25 -8.20 -8.11
C VAL A 48 -5.59 -8.38 -8.81
N GLU A 49 -6.13 -9.61 -8.83
CA GLU A 49 -7.44 -9.89 -9.44
C GLU A 49 -8.58 -9.13 -8.76
N VAL A 50 -8.53 -8.93 -7.43
CA VAL A 50 -9.50 -8.07 -6.72
C VAL A 50 -9.47 -6.66 -7.30
N PHE A 51 -8.30 -6.03 -7.44
CA PHE A 51 -8.16 -4.68 -7.99
C PHE A 51 -8.55 -4.60 -9.47
N ARG A 52 -8.31 -5.66 -10.23
CA ARG A 52 -8.75 -5.72 -11.63
C ARG A 52 -10.27 -5.78 -11.77
N LYS A 53 -10.97 -6.39 -10.82
CA LYS A 53 -12.44 -6.47 -10.77
C LYS A 53 -13.07 -5.19 -10.18
N ARG A 54 -12.47 -4.63 -9.14
CA ARG A 54 -12.96 -3.45 -8.41
C ARG A 54 -12.50 -2.15 -9.09
N LYS A 55 -13.26 -1.72 -10.12
CA LYS A 55 -12.95 -0.49 -10.88
C LYS A 55 -13.19 0.81 -10.12
N ASP A 56 -13.84 0.73 -9.00
CA ASP A 56 -14.11 1.81 -8.04
C ASP A 56 -12.90 2.12 -7.14
N ILE A 57 -11.87 1.26 -7.10
CA ILE A 57 -10.65 1.50 -6.34
C ILE A 57 -9.63 2.26 -7.19
N ILE A 58 -9.24 3.45 -6.73
CA ILE A 58 -8.17 4.24 -7.33
C ILE A 58 -6.84 3.78 -6.70
N SER A 59 -5.93 3.26 -7.52
CA SER A 59 -4.65 2.73 -7.01
C SER A 59 -3.46 3.53 -7.51
N VAL A 60 -2.48 3.78 -6.64
CA VAL A 60 -1.16 4.27 -7.03
C VAL A 60 -0.12 3.14 -6.94
N LYS A 61 0.99 3.30 -7.63
CA LYS A 61 2.05 2.31 -7.72
C LYS A 61 2.98 2.36 -6.51
N GLY A 62 3.14 1.25 -5.81
CA GLY A 62 4.17 1.08 -4.79
C GLY A 62 5.51 0.62 -5.35
N ASN A 63 6.52 0.52 -4.48
CA ASN A 63 7.84 0.03 -4.89
C ASN A 63 7.83 -1.47 -5.17
N HIS A 64 7.08 -2.27 -4.42
CA HIS A 64 6.96 -3.70 -4.67
C HIS A 64 6.24 -3.97 -5.99
N ASP A 65 5.20 -3.19 -6.33
CA ASP A 65 4.50 -3.27 -7.61
C ASP A 65 5.41 -2.97 -8.80
N ALA A 66 6.39 -2.08 -8.60
CA ALA A 66 7.39 -1.78 -9.62
C ALA A 66 8.47 -2.87 -9.72
N ILE A 67 8.99 -3.34 -8.58
CA ILE A 67 10.09 -4.33 -8.54
C ILE A 67 9.68 -5.64 -9.18
N VAL A 68 8.47 -6.14 -8.94
CA VAL A 68 8.00 -7.43 -9.47
C VAL A 68 7.94 -7.46 -11.01
N LEU A 69 7.94 -6.29 -11.65
CA LEU A 69 7.93 -6.13 -13.11
C LEU A 69 9.32 -6.01 -13.73
N LEU A 70 10.38 -5.92 -12.91
CA LEU A 70 11.75 -5.79 -13.41
C LEU A 70 12.33 -7.15 -13.82
N ASP A 71 13.35 -7.11 -14.65
CA ASP A 71 14.25 -8.24 -14.82
C ASP A 71 15.17 -8.35 -13.59
N LEU A 72 14.91 -9.35 -12.78
CA LEU A 72 15.64 -9.59 -11.54
C LEU A 72 16.76 -10.63 -11.68
N THR A 73 17.10 -11.06 -12.89
CA THR A 73 18.11 -12.11 -13.13
C THR A 73 19.49 -11.73 -12.62
N ALA A 74 19.86 -10.44 -12.72
CA ALA A 74 21.13 -9.91 -12.24
C ALA A 74 21.16 -9.55 -10.74
N TRP A 75 20.04 -9.70 -10.02
CA TRP A 75 19.97 -9.37 -8.60
C TRP A 75 20.53 -10.53 -7.75
N SER A 76 21.17 -10.19 -6.63
CA SER A 76 21.79 -11.18 -5.75
C SER A 76 20.77 -12.10 -5.08
N ASP A 77 21.02 -13.41 -5.10
CA ASP A 77 20.23 -14.42 -4.39
C ASP A 77 20.45 -14.37 -2.87
N ALA A 78 21.44 -13.63 -2.41
CA ALA A 78 21.71 -13.45 -0.98
C ALA A 78 20.61 -12.65 -0.25
N ASP A 79 19.77 -11.88 -0.99
CA ASP A 79 18.61 -11.22 -0.42
C ASP A 79 17.36 -12.10 -0.61
N PRO A 80 16.80 -12.70 0.44
CA PRO A 80 15.61 -13.57 0.36
C PRO A 80 14.41 -12.90 -0.30
N ARG A 81 14.32 -11.56 -0.24
CA ARG A 81 13.23 -10.80 -0.85
C ARG A 81 13.26 -10.90 -2.38
N VAL A 82 14.45 -10.98 -2.97
CA VAL A 82 14.64 -11.13 -4.42
C VAL A 82 13.99 -12.42 -4.92
N ASN A 83 14.18 -13.53 -4.20
CA ASN A 83 13.58 -14.81 -4.55
C ASN A 83 12.03 -14.75 -4.49
N THR A 84 11.49 -14.02 -3.52
CA THR A 84 10.03 -13.79 -3.43
C THR A 84 9.54 -12.99 -4.63
N PHE A 85 10.21 -11.90 -5.02
CA PHE A 85 9.82 -11.11 -6.19
C PHE A 85 9.93 -11.89 -7.51
N ARG A 86 11.01 -12.68 -7.69
CA ARG A 86 11.14 -13.55 -8.86
C ARG A 86 10.02 -14.58 -8.95
N TRP A 87 9.65 -15.18 -7.82
CA TRP A 87 8.54 -16.11 -7.76
C TRP A 87 7.21 -15.41 -8.07
N GLN A 88 6.93 -14.28 -7.45
CA GLN A 88 5.71 -13.52 -7.73
C GLN A 88 5.63 -13.07 -9.18
N SER A 89 6.74 -12.60 -9.75
CA SER A 89 6.80 -12.28 -11.18
C SER A 89 6.46 -13.47 -12.08
N LYS A 90 6.81 -14.70 -11.69
CA LYS A 90 6.48 -15.91 -12.45
C LYS A 90 5.03 -16.34 -12.35
N VAL A 91 4.40 -16.16 -11.18
CA VAL A 91 3.01 -16.60 -10.95
C VAL A 91 1.98 -15.56 -11.37
N LEU A 92 2.35 -14.28 -11.47
CA LEU A 92 1.48 -13.23 -11.98
C LEU A 92 1.17 -13.43 -13.47
N SER A 93 -0.11 -13.42 -13.82
CA SER A 93 -0.58 -13.45 -15.20
C SER A 93 -0.15 -12.19 -15.98
N THR A 94 -0.15 -12.28 -17.32
CA THR A 94 0.09 -11.12 -18.19
C THR A 94 -0.85 -9.98 -17.87
N ALA A 95 -2.13 -10.26 -17.70
CA ALA A 95 -3.14 -9.25 -17.40
C ALA A 95 -2.93 -8.57 -16.02
N SER A 96 -2.42 -9.31 -15.02
CA SER A 96 -2.07 -8.73 -13.72
C SER A 96 -0.82 -7.86 -13.79
N LYS A 97 0.19 -8.27 -14.58
CA LYS A 97 1.38 -7.45 -14.86
C LYS A 97 1.03 -6.17 -15.61
N GLU A 98 0.15 -6.24 -16.60
CA GLU A 98 -0.35 -5.08 -17.33
C GLU A 98 -1.07 -4.10 -16.39
N TYR A 99 -1.94 -4.61 -15.49
CA TYR A 99 -2.58 -3.80 -14.47
C TYR A 99 -1.55 -3.06 -13.60
N LEU A 100 -0.60 -3.78 -12.99
CA LEU A 100 0.45 -3.19 -12.16
C LEU A 100 1.33 -2.20 -12.94
N SER A 101 1.64 -2.52 -14.20
CA SER A 101 2.40 -1.63 -15.09
C SER A 101 1.68 -0.31 -15.34
N GLY A 102 0.36 -0.33 -15.51
CA GLY A 102 -0.49 0.83 -15.76
C GLY A 102 -0.71 1.75 -14.56
N LEU A 103 -0.37 1.33 -13.34
CA LEU A 103 -0.54 2.14 -12.14
C LEU A 103 0.30 3.42 -12.22
N LYS A 104 -0.30 4.55 -11.82
CA LYS A 104 0.39 5.85 -11.71
C LYS A 104 1.14 5.97 -10.39
N LYS A 105 2.19 6.78 -10.35
CA LYS A 105 2.99 7.01 -9.12
C LYS A 105 2.26 7.88 -8.08
N GLY A 106 1.19 8.55 -8.45
CA GLY A 106 0.42 9.39 -7.56
C GLY A 106 -0.96 9.72 -8.11
N TYR A 107 -1.83 10.20 -7.22
CA TYR A 107 -3.19 10.65 -7.53
C TYR A 107 -3.47 11.95 -6.80
N ARG A 108 -4.27 12.83 -7.40
CA ARG A 108 -4.71 14.08 -6.77
C ARG A 108 -6.24 14.15 -6.80
N PHE A 109 -6.81 14.75 -5.78
CA PHE A 109 -8.24 15.02 -5.71
C PHE A 109 -8.50 16.39 -5.07
N SER A 110 -9.67 16.95 -5.33
CA SER A 110 -10.16 18.16 -4.65
C SER A 110 -11.46 17.83 -3.94
N ALA A 111 -11.63 18.30 -2.73
CA ALA A 111 -12.82 18.13 -1.91
C ALA A 111 -13.03 19.31 -0.98
N CYS A 112 -14.21 19.94 -1.01
CA CYS A 112 -14.56 21.03 -0.10
C CYS A 112 -13.46 22.12 -0.03
N GLY A 113 -12.96 22.56 -1.20
CA GLY A 113 -11.90 23.57 -1.30
C GLY A 113 -10.51 23.12 -0.81
N LYS A 114 -10.32 21.84 -0.48
CA LYS A 114 -9.04 21.26 -0.07
C LYS A 114 -8.45 20.42 -1.19
N GLU A 115 -7.11 20.48 -1.35
CA GLU A 115 -6.36 19.70 -2.32
C GLU A 115 -5.71 18.49 -1.66
N GLY A 116 -6.02 17.29 -2.17
CA GLY A 116 -5.47 16.02 -1.72
C GLY A 116 -4.37 15.49 -2.64
N VAL A 117 -3.33 14.94 -2.05
CA VAL A 117 -2.19 14.31 -2.72
C VAL A 117 -2.04 12.89 -2.20
N CYS A 118 -2.07 11.90 -3.09
CA CYS A 118 -1.88 10.50 -2.76
C CYS A 118 -0.64 9.96 -3.47
N CYS A 119 0.23 9.29 -2.76
CA CYS A 119 1.39 8.57 -3.30
C CYS A 119 1.70 7.37 -2.40
N HIS A 120 2.46 6.41 -2.93
CA HIS A 120 2.92 5.34 -2.05
C HIS A 120 3.90 5.87 -1.01
N TYR A 121 4.93 6.57 -1.45
CA TYR A 121 5.86 7.29 -0.60
C TYR A 121 6.42 8.52 -1.34
N PRO A 122 6.83 9.58 -0.64
CA PRO A 122 7.38 10.77 -1.28
C PRO A 122 8.64 10.46 -2.10
N ILE A 123 8.78 11.18 -3.22
CA ILE A 123 9.90 11.01 -4.14
C ILE A 123 10.87 12.19 -3.98
N GLY A 124 12.13 11.88 -3.67
CA GLY A 124 13.20 12.86 -3.50
C GLY A 124 13.78 13.36 -4.83
N ARG A 125 14.81 14.18 -4.73
CA ARG A 125 15.63 14.62 -5.88
C ARG A 125 16.25 13.38 -6.53
N GLY A 126 16.12 13.25 -7.84
CA GLY A 126 16.63 12.08 -8.58
C GLY A 126 15.60 10.97 -8.83
N GLY A 127 14.31 11.20 -8.50
CA GLY A 127 13.20 10.32 -8.86
C GLY A 127 13.10 9.02 -8.06
N ARG A 128 13.87 8.90 -6.96
CA ARG A 128 13.81 7.76 -6.02
C ARG A 128 12.95 8.11 -4.83
N PHE A 129 12.31 7.11 -4.25
CA PHE A 129 11.65 7.27 -2.94
C PHE A 129 12.65 7.76 -1.89
N PHE A 130 12.16 8.56 -0.93
CA PHE A 130 12.93 8.80 0.28
C PHE A 130 13.26 7.47 0.96
N PRO A 131 14.39 7.39 1.71
CA PRO A 131 14.66 6.22 2.55
C PRO A 131 13.48 5.96 3.49
N HIS A 132 13.16 4.68 3.68
CA HIS A 132 12.15 4.28 4.67
C HIS A 132 12.53 4.78 6.05
N GLU A 133 11.57 5.37 6.74
CA GLU A 133 11.73 5.83 8.11
C GLU A 133 10.65 5.24 9.01
N TYR A 134 11.07 4.73 10.14
CA TYR A 134 10.16 4.25 11.15
C TYR A 134 9.71 5.41 12.03
N LEU A 135 8.42 5.75 12.00
CA LEU A 135 7.82 6.86 12.74
C LEU A 135 8.57 8.20 12.50
N PRO A 136 8.46 8.77 11.30
CA PRO A 136 9.14 10.02 10.96
C PRO A 136 8.68 11.16 11.88
N THR A 137 9.59 12.10 12.20
CA THR A 137 9.22 13.31 12.93
C THR A 137 8.43 14.27 12.07
N ASP A 138 7.79 15.26 12.69
CA ASP A 138 7.05 16.34 12.02
C ASP A 138 7.91 17.08 10.99
N GLU A 139 9.13 17.45 11.38
CA GLU A 139 10.08 18.13 10.49
C GLU A 139 10.46 17.26 9.31
N ARG A 140 10.61 15.97 9.56
CA ARG A 140 10.96 15.01 8.51
C ARG A 140 9.84 14.85 7.50
N VAL A 141 8.61 14.66 7.94
CA VAL A 141 7.44 14.57 7.06
C VAL A 141 7.27 15.87 6.26
N LYS A 142 7.37 17.02 6.91
CA LYS A 142 7.33 18.33 6.24
C LYS A 142 8.42 18.46 5.16
N TYR A 143 9.63 18.00 5.44
CA TYR A 143 10.72 17.99 4.46
C TYR A 143 10.45 17.07 3.27
N MET A 144 9.95 15.85 3.52
CA MET A 144 9.66 14.88 2.48
C MET A 144 8.61 15.39 1.49
N PHE A 145 7.59 16.10 1.97
CA PHE A 145 6.52 16.67 1.15
C PHE A 145 6.74 18.15 0.74
N ALA A 146 7.92 18.75 1.02
CA ALA A 146 8.16 20.17 0.80
C ALA A 146 7.96 20.66 -0.66
N ARG A 147 7.96 19.75 -1.62
CA ARG A 147 7.75 20.04 -3.05
C ARG A 147 6.32 19.85 -3.53
N GLU A 148 5.50 19.23 -2.69
CA GLU A 148 4.11 18.96 -3.01
C GLU A 148 3.21 20.09 -2.52
N ARG A 149 2.26 20.47 -3.35
CA ARG A 149 1.22 21.43 -2.98
C ARG A 149 -0.05 20.66 -2.66
N GLY A 150 -0.64 20.89 -1.50
CA GLY A 150 -1.84 20.25 -1.04
C GLY A 150 -2.12 20.56 0.42
N ASP A 151 -3.29 20.14 0.88
CA ASP A 151 -3.77 20.26 2.26
C ASP A 151 -3.79 18.90 2.96
N VAL A 152 -4.07 17.83 2.21
CA VAL A 152 -4.15 16.45 2.71
C VAL A 152 -3.20 15.56 1.91
N PHE A 153 -2.26 14.93 2.58
CA PHE A 153 -1.28 14.03 2.00
C PHE A 153 -1.53 12.61 2.53
N LEU A 154 -1.92 11.71 1.64
CA LEU A 154 -2.14 10.29 1.94
C LEU A 154 -0.97 9.48 1.39
N PHE A 155 -0.29 8.73 2.27
CA PHE A 155 0.89 7.95 1.88
C PHE A 155 0.95 6.62 2.64
N GLY A 156 1.67 5.64 2.09
CA GLY A 156 1.88 4.29 2.61
C GLY A 156 3.34 4.02 2.98
N HIS A 157 3.82 2.80 2.69
CA HIS A 157 5.21 2.35 2.82
C HIS A 157 5.70 2.12 4.27
N GLU A 158 5.26 2.92 5.21
CA GLU A 158 5.56 2.76 6.63
C GLU A 158 4.43 1.96 7.28
N HIS A 159 4.62 0.68 7.45
CA HIS A 159 3.54 -0.24 7.84
C HIS A 159 2.89 0.05 9.20
N THR A 160 3.56 0.81 10.06
CA THR A 160 3.06 1.15 11.40
C THR A 160 1.99 2.23 11.41
N GLY A 161 2.01 3.11 10.42
CA GLY A 161 1.15 4.28 10.35
C GLY A 161 1.67 5.47 11.17
N SER A 162 1.40 6.68 10.67
CA SER A 162 1.76 7.94 11.32
C SER A 162 0.78 9.06 10.92
N PHE A 163 0.54 10.00 11.83
CA PHE A 163 -0.41 11.08 11.62
C PHE A 163 0.18 12.41 12.08
N HIS A 164 0.27 13.39 11.17
CA HIS A 164 0.86 14.70 11.45
C HIS A 164 -0.07 15.81 10.97
N GLU A 165 -0.34 16.77 11.86
CA GLU A 165 -1.11 17.98 11.56
C GLU A 165 -0.21 19.20 11.72
N LEU A 166 0.23 19.79 10.61
CA LEU A 166 1.26 20.81 10.59
C LEU A 166 0.85 22.01 9.75
N GLY A 167 0.64 23.15 10.39
CA GLY A 167 0.30 24.40 9.69
C GLY A 167 -0.97 24.31 8.84
N GLY A 168 -2.00 23.62 9.32
CA GLY A 168 -3.26 23.40 8.62
C GLY A 168 -3.21 22.35 7.52
N LYS A 169 -2.13 21.58 7.43
CA LYS A 169 -1.96 20.45 6.53
C LYS A 169 -1.95 19.13 7.27
N TYR A 170 -2.47 18.08 6.63
CA TYR A 170 -2.62 16.75 7.17
C TYR A 170 -1.76 15.76 6.38
N TYR A 171 -0.87 15.04 7.07
CA TYR A 171 -0.02 14.01 6.50
C TYR A 171 -0.39 12.68 7.17
N LEU A 172 -1.07 11.81 6.44
CA LEU A 172 -1.77 10.66 7.01
C LEU A 172 -1.27 9.38 6.37
N ASN A 173 -0.69 8.51 7.19
CA ASN A 173 -0.37 7.13 6.86
C ASN A 173 -1.14 6.21 7.81
N PHE A 174 -2.00 5.36 7.26
CA PHE A 174 -2.85 4.45 8.04
C PHE A 174 -2.20 3.09 8.31
N GLY A 175 -0.94 2.93 7.92
CA GLY A 175 -0.21 1.67 8.05
C GLY A 175 -0.60 0.65 6.99
N SER A 176 -0.14 -0.57 7.18
CA SER A 176 -0.36 -1.66 6.24
C SER A 176 -1.70 -2.34 6.46
N THR A 177 -2.41 -2.60 5.36
CA THR A 177 -3.63 -3.42 5.37
C THR A 177 -3.29 -4.91 5.47
N GLY A 178 -2.26 -5.37 4.74
CA GLY A 178 -2.00 -6.80 4.55
C GLY A 178 -0.72 -7.33 5.19
N ASN A 179 0.25 -6.47 5.51
CA ASN A 179 1.44 -6.91 6.21
C ASN A 179 1.13 -7.09 7.70
N LEU A 180 1.54 -8.21 8.27
CA LEU A 180 1.13 -8.68 9.60
C LEU A 180 1.74 -7.83 10.75
N VAL A 181 1.41 -6.55 10.78
CA VAL A 181 1.82 -5.62 11.84
C VAL A 181 1.09 -5.94 13.14
N GLU A 182 -0.14 -6.43 13.04
CA GLU A 182 -0.99 -6.83 14.15
C GLU A 182 -1.75 -8.11 13.77
N GLU A 183 -1.81 -9.08 14.68
CA GLU A 183 -2.50 -10.34 14.39
C GLU A 183 -3.98 -10.16 14.10
N ASN A 184 -4.45 -10.88 13.09
CA ASN A 184 -5.86 -10.92 12.71
C ASN A 184 -6.49 -9.55 12.46
N ARG A 185 -5.71 -8.54 12.07
CA ARG A 185 -6.20 -7.18 11.82
C ARG A 185 -5.70 -6.63 10.49
N ALA A 186 -6.64 -6.25 9.63
CA ALA A 186 -6.41 -5.49 8.41
C ALA A 186 -6.68 -4.01 8.69
N ARG A 187 -5.66 -3.16 8.61
CA ARG A 187 -5.81 -1.72 8.85
C ARG A 187 -6.33 -1.02 7.61
N TYR A 188 -7.17 -0.01 7.82
CA TYR A 188 -7.58 0.92 6.77
C TYR A 188 -7.90 2.28 7.38
N GLY A 189 -7.81 3.32 6.56
CA GLY A 189 -8.13 4.69 6.95
C GLY A 189 -9.53 5.11 6.52
N VAL A 190 -10.15 5.99 7.30
CA VAL A 190 -11.33 6.76 6.92
C VAL A 190 -11.00 8.23 7.06
N VAL A 191 -11.15 9.02 6.01
CA VAL A 191 -10.91 10.46 5.99
C VAL A 191 -12.19 11.15 5.54
N ASP A 192 -12.76 11.97 6.42
CA ASP A 192 -13.93 12.79 6.13
C ASP A 192 -13.50 14.25 5.95
N ILE A 193 -13.79 14.82 4.79
CA ILE A 193 -13.49 16.21 4.42
C ILE A 193 -14.80 16.96 4.26
N THR A 194 -14.98 17.99 5.05
CA THR A 194 -16.11 18.96 4.98
C THR A 194 -15.56 20.37 4.75
N ASP A 195 -16.43 21.34 4.55
CA ASP A 195 -16.01 22.75 4.40
C ASP A 195 -15.30 23.26 5.66
N ASP A 196 -15.73 22.79 6.85
CA ASP A 196 -15.24 23.28 8.14
C ASP A 196 -14.03 22.50 8.68
N LYS A 197 -13.94 21.19 8.40
CA LYS A 197 -12.94 20.32 9.05
C LYS A 197 -12.53 19.12 8.20
N ILE A 198 -11.34 18.61 8.51
CA ILE A 198 -10.86 17.28 8.11
C ILE A 198 -10.82 16.43 9.38
N SER A 199 -11.41 15.24 9.32
CA SER A 199 -11.29 14.23 10.38
C SER A 199 -10.82 12.91 9.78
N TYR A 200 -10.06 12.14 10.55
CA TYR A 200 -9.51 10.87 10.11
C TYR A 200 -9.51 9.83 11.21
N HIS A 201 -9.68 8.57 10.84
CA HIS A 201 -9.75 7.45 11.77
C HIS A 201 -9.01 6.24 11.20
N LEU A 202 -8.12 5.66 11.99
CA LEU A 202 -7.59 4.32 11.74
C LEU A 202 -8.63 3.29 12.15
N LYS A 203 -9.01 2.42 11.23
CA LYS A 203 -9.91 1.29 11.42
C LYS A 203 -9.15 -0.03 11.27
N LYS A 204 -9.70 -1.10 11.82
CA LYS A 204 -9.09 -2.42 11.84
C LYS A 204 -10.14 -3.50 11.61
N ALA A 205 -10.22 -4.04 10.40
CA ALA A 205 -11.09 -5.18 10.10
C ALA A 205 -10.49 -6.47 10.65
N TYR A 206 -11.34 -7.36 11.17
CA TYR A 206 -10.91 -8.68 11.62
C TYR A 206 -10.86 -9.66 10.45
N TYR A 207 -9.83 -10.51 10.42
CA TYR A 207 -9.75 -11.67 9.53
C TYR A 207 -8.90 -12.78 10.18
N ASP A 208 -9.13 -14.04 9.80
CA ASP A 208 -8.26 -15.15 10.20
C ASP A 208 -7.00 -15.15 9.33
N ASP A 209 -5.85 -14.81 9.91
CA ASP A 209 -4.57 -14.74 9.20
C ASP A 209 -3.81 -16.08 9.18
N GLY A 210 -4.29 -17.09 9.89
CA GLY A 210 -3.57 -18.36 10.07
C GLY A 210 -3.26 -19.10 8.77
N TYR A 211 -4.20 -19.12 7.82
CA TYR A 211 -3.95 -19.74 6.51
C TYR A 211 -2.93 -18.94 5.70
N PHE A 212 -3.07 -17.62 5.65
CA PHE A 212 -2.13 -16.73 4.96
C PHE A 212 -0.71 -16.89 5.51
N ARG A 213 -0.53 -16.89 6.83
CA ARG A 213 0.77 -17.08 7.50
C ARG A 213 1.42 -18.39 7.07
N ARG A 214 0.71 -19.51 7.22
CA ARG A 214 1.24 -20.84 6.85
C ARG A 214 1.66 -20.93 5.39
N CYS A 215 0.87 -20.38 4.48
CA CYS A 215 1.20 -20.38 3.05
C CYS A 215 2.43 -19.51 2.76
N THR A 216 2.49 -18.32 3.34
CA THR A 216 3.60 -17.38 3.15
C THR A 216 4.91 -17.94 3.70
N GLU A 217 4.92 -18.47 4.91
CA GLU A 217 6.09 -19.13 5.52
C GLU A 217 6.57 -20.32 4.70
N LYS A 218 5.64 -21.16 4.23
CA LYS A 218 5.98 -22.31 3.37
C LYS A 218 6.65 -21.88 2.08
N ILE A 219 6.12 -20.85 1.41
CA ILE A 219 6.69 -20.35 0.16
C ILE A 219 8.09 -19.75 0.41
N ILE A 220 8.23 -18.87 1.41
CA ILE A 220 9.52 -18.27 1.76
C ILE A 220 10.56 -19.34 2.07
N LYS A 221 10.20 -20.36 2.85
CA LYS A 221 11.08 -21.48 3.18
C LYS A 221 11.54 -22.25 1.93
N VAL A 222 10.62 -22.54 1.02
CA VAL A 222 10.94 -23.25 -0.24
C VAL A 222 11.83 -22.41 -1.17
N LEU A 223 11.55 -21.11 -1.28
CA LEU A 223 12.31 -20.22 -2.16
C LEU A 223 13.75 -19.97 -1.68
N ASN A 224 13.99 -20.10 -0.38
CA ASN A 224 15.29 -19.83 0.22
C ASN A 224 16.00 -21.09 0.72
N SER A 225 15.54 -22.29 0.29
CA SER A 225 16.22 -23.54 0.64
C SER A 225 17.52 -23.72 -0.16
N PRO A 226 18.59 -24.25 0.47
CA PRO A 226 19.91 -24.45 -0.18
C PRO A 226 19.88 -25.39 -1.39
N GLU A 227 18.86 -26.24 -1.52
CA GLU A 227 18.73 -27.22 -2.61
C GLU A 227 18.39 -26.61 -3.98
N ARG A 228 18.25 -25.27 -4.08
CA ARG A 228 17.96 -24.53 -5.31
C ARG A 228 19.10 -23.62 -5.79
N GLN A 229 20.23 -23.65 -5.10
CA GLN A 229 21.44 -22.91 -5.51
C GLN A 229 22.35 -23.73 -6.40
#